data_d38643774aff18e53d6d88a8693a8510
#
_entry.id   d38643774aff18e53d6d88a8693a8510
#
_cell.length_a   1.000
_cell.length_b   1.000
_cell.length_c   1.000
_cell.angle_alpha   90.00
_cell.angle_beta   90.00
_cell.angle_gamma   90.00
#
_symmetry.space_group_name_H-M   'P 1'
#
loop_
_entity.id
_entity.type
_entity.pdbx_description
1 polymer ?
#
loop_
_entity_poly.entity_id
_entity_poly.type
_entity_poly.pdbx_seq_one_letter_code
_entity_poly.pdbx_strand_id
1 'polypeptide(L)'
;TLAIFMAPMLVLFEGGLLVVAVLKGSFVFAADLIRALHRVGLSPEVDFISLSSYRAGTQSSGRIEILRDIETDVRGRNVLLVDDILESGRTLAFAKDLLLARGAARVLSCVLLDKPVARAANIAADMRAFECPNVFVVGYGMDLAHRFRELPFVGRVTRDTP
;
A
#
# COMPACT_ATOMS: atom_id res chain seq x y z
N THR A 1 0.48 -2.23 18.74
CA THR A 1 0.03 -3.31 17.83
C THR A 1 0.92 -3.38 16.57
N LEU A 2 1.43 -2.25 16.07
CA LEU A 2 2.40 -2.22 14.95
C LEU A 2 3.71 -2.95 15.31
N ALA A 3 4.12 -2.91 16.56
CA ALA A 3 5.38 -3.52 17.04
C ALA A 3 5.43 -5.05 16.87
N ILE A 4 4.31 -5.76 16.93
CA ILE A 4 4.26 -7.22 16.79
C ILE A 4 4.60 -7.67 15.36
N PHE A 5 4.27 -6.85 14.36
CA PHE A 5 4.59 -7.12 12.96
C PHE A 5 6.04 -6.76 12.60
N MET A 6 6.73 -6.02 13.45
CA MET A 6 8.02 -5.40 13.11
C MET A 6 9.23 -6.26 13.50
N ALA A 7 9.12 -7.11 14.53
CA ALA A 7 10.22 -7.97 14.95
C ALA A 7 10.70 -8.94 13.85
N PRO A 8 9.81 -9.60 13.06
CA PRO A 8 10.24 -10.40 11.92
C PRO A 8 10.89 -9.58 10.80
N MET A 9 10.56 -8.29 10.69
CA MET A 9 11.11 -7.42 9.63
C MET A 9 12.60 -7.14 9.83
N LEU A 10 13.08 -7.05 11.07
CA LEU A 10 14.51 -6.83 11.34
C LEU A 10 15.39 -7.93 10.70
N VAL A 11 14.97 -9.18 10.81
CA VAL A 11 15.71 -10.32 10.23
C VAL A 11 15.54 -10.40 8.71
N LEU A 12 14.37 -9.99 8.20
CA LEU A 12 14.06 -10.08 6.77
C LEU A 12 14.76 -9.01 5.92
N PHE A 13 15.20 -7.90 6.54
CA PHE A 13 15.75 -6.74 5.84
C PHE A 13 17.20 -6.40 6.26
N GLU A 14 17.94 -7.39 6.77
CA GLU A 14 19.40 -7.28 6.89
C GLU A 14 20.01 -6.96 5.52
N GLY A 15 20.75 -5.85 5.42
CA GLY A 15 21.37 -5.40 4.16
C GLY A 15 20.68 -4.22 3.47
N GLY A 16 19.68 -3.64 4.09
CA GLY A 16 19.00 -2.42 3.61
C GLY A 16 17.58 -2.67 3.11
N LEU A 17 16.69 -1.82 3.55
CA LEU A 17 15.27 -1.83 3.20
C LEU A 17 14.94 -0.64 2.31
N LEU A 18 14.31 -0.89 1.17
CA LEU A 18 13.63 0.13 0.37
C LEU A 18 12.12 0.04 0.61
N VAL A 19 11.52 1.11 1.11
CA VAL A 19 10.06 1.25 1.20
C VAL A 19 9.58 1.95 -0.06
N VAL A 20 8.65 1.33 -0.77
CA VAL A 20 7.95 1.93 -1.91
C VAL A 20 6.48 2.08 -1.55
N ALA A 21 6.01 3.32 -1.41
CA ALA A 21 4.62 3.60 -1.07
C ALA A 21 3.79 3.93 -2.32
N VAL A 22 2.63 3.28 -2.45
CA VAL A 22 1.68 3.53 -3.54
C VAL A 22 0.83 4.74 -3.21
N LEU A 23 1.05 5.84 -3.92
CA LEU A 23 0.27 7.08 -3.72
C LEU A 23 -1.09 6.99 -4.47
N LYS A 24 -2.11 7.73 -3.99
CA LYS A 24 -2.07 8.77 -2.92
C LYS A 24 -2.53 8.25 -1.55
N GLY A 25 -3.44 7.29 -1.45
CA GLY A 25 -4.15 6.93 -0.20
C GLY A 25 -3.22 6.45 0.93
N SER A 26 -2.09 5.85 0.59
CA SER A 26 -1.15 5.29 1.57
C SER A 26 -0.26 6.31 2.29
N PHE A 27 -0.28 7.61 1.92
CA PHE A 27 0.76 8.56 2.36
C PHE A 27 0.84 8.74 3.88
N VAL A 28 -0.29 8.77 4.58
CA VAL A 28 -0.31 8.88 6.06
C VAL A 28 0.18 7.59 6.69
N PHE A 29 -0.34 6.44 6.23
CA PHE A 29 0.10 5.14 6.71
C PHE A 29 1.60 4.92 6.49
N ALA A 30 2.11 5.24 5.30
CA ALA A 30 3.53 5.13 4.99
C ALA A 30 4.38 6.02 5.90
N ALA A 31 3.94 7.26 6.16
CA ALA A 31 4.65 8.19 7.05
C ALA A 31 4.72 7.65 8.50
N ASP A 32 3.65 7.07 9.00
CA ASP A 32 3.67 6.47 10.34
C ASP A 32 4.50 5.18 10.37
N LEU A 33 4.41 4.36 9.32
CA LEU A 33 5.17 3.13 9.20
C LEU A 33 6.68 3.38 9.19
N ILE A 34 7.19 4.31 8.38
CA ILE A 34 8.64 4.58 8.30
C ILE A 34 9.18 5.13 9.62
N ARG A 35 8.39 5.95 10.34
CA ARG A 35 8.76 6.42 11.68
C ARG A 35 8.76 5.28 12.71
N ALA A 36 7.85 4.33 12.56
CA ALA A 36 7.82 3.14 13.41
C ALA A 36 8.99 2.20 13.10
N LEU A 37 9.37 2.03 11.84
CA LEU A 37 10.58 1.28 11.41
C LEU A 37 11.83 1.89 12.02
N HIS A 38 11.96 3.22 12.01
CA HIS A 38 13.08 3.91 12.66
C HIS A 38 13.17 3.61 14.16
N ARG A 39 12.05 3.61 14.87
CA ARG A 39 12.01 3.33 16.33
C ARG A 39 12.51 1.92 16.70
N VAL A 40 12.46 0.97 15.78
CA VAL A 40 12.98 -0.39 15.99
C VAL A 40 14.37 -0.60 15.37
N GLY A 41 15.05 0.48 14.98
CA GLY A 41 16.45 0.45 14.52
C GLY A 41 16.65 0.27 13.02
N LEU A 42 15.58 0.31 12.21
CA LEU A 42 15.69 0.29 10.75
C LEU A 42 15.83 1.72 10.19
N SER A 43 16.65 1.86 9.15
CA SER A 43 16.84 3.11 8.41
C SER A 43 16.50 2.88 6.94
N PRO A 44 15.21 2.83 6.57
CA PRO A 44 14.82 2.54 5.21
C PRO A 44 15.10 3.71 4.28
N GLU A 45 15.49 3.42 3.04
CA GLU A 45 15.28 4.33 1.93
C GLU A 45 13.79 4.36 1.59
N VAL A 46 13.28 5.50 1.11
CA VAL A 46 11.85 5.67 0.83
C VAL A 46 11.66 6.26 -0.54
N ASP A 47 10.83 5.61 -1.34
CA ASP A 47 10.42 6.10 -2.65
C ASP A 47 8.90 5.92 -2.83
N PHE A 48 8.36 6.53 -3.86
CA PHE A 48 6.92 6.57 -4.10
C PHE A 48 6.60 6.20 -5.54
N ILE A 49 5.52 5.42 -5.72
CA ILE A 49 4.92 5.15 -7.01
C ILE A 49 3.49 5.67 -7.03
N SER A 50 3.08 6.32 -8.11
CA SER A 50 1.68 6.73 -8.29
C SER A 50 1.06 5.93 -9.42
N LEU A 51 0.01 5.20 -9.11
CA LEU A 51 -0.70 4.33 -10.02
C LEU A 51 -2.15 4.79 -10.17
N SER A 52 -2.69 4.68 -11.38
CA SER A 52 -4.09 4.96 -11.68
C SER A 52 -4.73 3.74 -12.31
N SER A 53 -5.88 3.32 -11.80
CA SER A 53 -6.73 2.37 -12.50
C SER A 53 -7.59 3.13 -13.51
N TYR A 54 -7.36 2.91 -14.79
CA TYR A 54 -8.16 3.55 -15.84
C TYR A 54 -9.59 3.04 -15.81
N ARG A 55 -10.54 3.96 -15.61
CA ARG A 55 -11.98 3.70 -15.76
C ARG A 55 -12.44 4.30 -17.08
N ALA A 56 -12.45 3.49 -18.13
CA ALA A 56 -13.09 3.86 -19.38
C ALA A 56 -14.59 3.56 -19.28
N GLY A 57 -15.42 4.56 -19.06
CA GLY A 57 -16.87 4.43 -18.94
C GLY A 57 -17.34 3.64 -17.71
N THR A 58 -18.42 2.90 -17.82
CA THR A 58 -19.05 2.11 -16.74
C THR A 58 -18.34 0.77 -16.48
N GLN A 59 -17.38 0.37 -17.31
CA GLN A 59 -16.58 -0.84 -17.12
C GLN A 59 -15.12 -0.47 -16.88
N SER A 60 -14.53 -0.96 -15.79
CA SER A 60 -13.09 -0.85 -15.57
C SER A 60 -12.37 -1.74 -16.58
N SER A 61 -11.54 -1.16 -17.46
CA SER A 61 -10.72 -1.93 -18.41
C SER A 61 -9.68 -2.83 -17.71
N GLY A 62 -9.51 -2.65 -16.40
CA GLY A 62 -8.51 -3.37 -15.61
C GLY A 62 -7.07 -2.94 -15.89
N ARG A 63 -6.87 -1.96 -16.76
CA ARG A 63 -5.53 -1.44 -17.08
C ARG A 63 -5.06 -0.50 -16.00
N ILE A 64 -3.83 -0.70 -15.53
CA ILE A 64 -3.14 0.19 -14.58
C ILE A 64 -2.13 1.00 -15.37
N GLU A 65 -2.10 2.29 -15.08
CA GLU A 65 -1.17 3.25 -15.65
C GLU A 65 -0.25 3.79 -14.55
N ILE A 66 1.04 3.93 -14.88
CA ILE A 66 2.02 4.55 -14.00
C ILE A 66 1.96 6.06 -14.26
N LEU A 67 1.45 6.83 -13.27
CA LEU A 67 1.41 8.29 -13.34
C LEU A 67 2.73 8.92 -12.90
N ARG A 68 3.38 8.33 -11.89
CA ARG A 68 4.71 8.66 -11.43
C ARG A 68 5.44 7.37 -11.08
N ASP A 69 6.61 7.19 -11.67
CA ASP A 69 7.46 6.03 -11.43
C ASP A 69 8.41 6.26 -10.24
N ILE A 70 8.97 5.18 -9.72
CA ILE A 70 10.05 5.22 -8.75
C ILE A 70 11.34 5.76 -9.40
N GLU A 71 12.15 6.44 -8.61
CA GLU A 71 13.45 6.97 -9.03
C GLU A 71 14.61 6.06 -8.59
N THR A 72 14.39 5.28 -7.53
CA THR A 72 15.41 4.39 -6.94
C THR A 72 15.58 3.11 -7.76
N ASP A 73 16.83 2.69 -7.96
CA ASP A 73 17.13 1.39 -8.56
C ASP A 73 16.82 0.25 -7.58
N VAL A 74 15.94 -0.65 -8.00
CA VAL A 74 15.46 -1.77 -7.17
C VAL A 74 16.24 -3.07 -7.37
N ARG A 75 17.17 -3.12 -8.31
CA ARG A 75 17.91 -4.36 -8.62
C ARG A 75 18.66 -4.88 -7.39
N GLY A 76 18.41 -6.16 -7.07
CA GLY A 76 19.00 -6.82 -5.92
C GLY A 76 18.53 -6.33 -4.55
N ARG A 77 17.53 -5.42 -4.50
CA ARG A 77 17.04 -4.81 -3.26
C ARG A 77 15.92 -5.63 -2.60
N ASN A 78 15.86 -5.53 -1.29
CA ASN A 78 14.69 -5.94 -0.53
C ASN A 78 13.71 -4.76 -0.47
N VAL A 79 12.51 -4.96 -0.98
CA VAL A 79 11.48 -3.92 -1.10
C VAL A 79 10.29 -4.24 -0.20
N LEU A 80 9.85 -3.25 0.56
CA LEU A 80 8.56 -3.23 1.24
C LEU A 80 7.60 -2.34 0.44
N LEU A 81 6.66 -2.97 -0.26
CA LEU A 81 5.60 -2.28 -0.98
C LEU A 81 4.46 -1.95 -0.03
N VAL A 82 4.13 -0.67 0.12
CA VAL A 82 3.13 -0.18 1.08
C VAL A 82 1.92 0.38 0.34
N ASP A 83 0.72 -0.08 0.71
CA ASP A 83 -0.53 0.43 0.17
C ASP A 83 -1.57 0.67 1.28
N ASP A 84 -2.62 1.44 1.01
CA ASP A 84 -3.69 1.74 1.96
C ASP A 84 -4.69 0.59 2.06
N ILE A 85 -5.24 0.14 0.95
CA ILE A 85 -6.31 -0.86 0.92
C ILE A 85 -6.03 -1.97 -0.10
N LEU A 86 -6.09 -3.21 0.36
CA LEU A 86 -6.19 -4.37 -0.51
C LEU A 86 -7.66 -4.74 -0.71
N GLU A 87 -8.19 -4.41 -1.88
CA GLU A 87 -9.56 -4.74 -2.30
C GLU A 87 -9.53 -5.64 -3.54
N SER A 88 -9.50 -5.09 -4.75
CA SER A 88 -9.43 -5.89 -5.98
C SER A 88 -8.10 -6.63 -6.18
N GLY A 89 -7.05 -6.17 -5.54
CA GLY A 89 -5.69 -6.69 -5.63
C GLY A 89 -4.93 -6.27 -6.90
N ARG A 90 -5.57 -5.63 -7.87
CA ARG A 90 -4.95 -5.27 -9.15
C ARG A 90 -3.76 -4.34 -9.00
N THR A 91 -3.91 -3.28 -8.21
CA THR A 91 -2.84 -2.29 -7.97
C THR A 91 -1.65 -2.92 -7.29
N LEU A 92 -1.90 -3.67 -6.21
CA LEU A 92 -0.85 -4.31 -5.45
C LEU A 92 -0.11 -5.37 -6.28
N ALA A 93 -0.84 -6.21 -7.05
CA ALA A 93 -0.26 -7.21 -7.92
C ALA A 93 0.60 -6.56 -9.01
N PHE A 94 0.07 -5.53 -9.68
CA PHE A 94 0.81 -4.81 -10.72
C PHE A 94 2.11 -4.21 -10.17
N ALA A 95 2.05 -3.51 -9.03
CA ALA A 95 3.23 -2.90 -8.42
C ALA A 95 4.27 -3.96 -8.00
N LYS A 96 3.82 -5.06 -7.40
CA LYS A 96 4.70 -6.17 -6.99
C LYS A 96 5.40 -6.80 -8.20
N ASP A 97 4.65 -7.11 -9.25
CA ASP A 97 5.19 -7.70 -10.48
C ASP A 97 6.15 -6.75 -11.19
N LEU A 98 5.85 -5.45 -11.23
CA LEU A 98 6.71 -4.42 -11.80
C LEU A 98 8.07 -4.37 -11.10
N LEU A 99 8.08 -4.34 -9.77
CA LEU A 99 9.30 -4.28 -8.97
C LEU A 99 10.14 -5.55 -9.13
N LEU A 100 9.50 -6.72 -9.15
CA LEU A 100 10.18 -8.01 -9.39
C LEU A 100 10.74 -8.07 -10.81
N ALA A 101 9.99 -7.63 -11.83
CA ALA A 101 10.46 -7.57 -13.21
C ALA A 101 11.65 -6.62 -13.41
N ARG A 102 11.78 -5.62 -12.56
CA ARG A 102 12.93 -4.71 -12.52
C ARG A 102 14.12 -5.25 -11.73
N GLY A 103 14.03 -6.47 -11.22
CA GLY A 103 15.14 -7.18 -10.59
C GLY A 103 15.23 -7.00 -9.08
N ALA A 104 14.17 -6.55 -8.40
CA ALA A 104 14.13 -6.60 -6.94
C ALA A 104 14.38 -8.04 -6.46
N ALA A 105 15.24 -8.20 -5.46
CA ALA A 105 15.55 -9.53 -4.91
C ALA A 105 14.35 -10.12 -4.15
N ARG A 106 13.60 -9.25 -3.48
CA ARG A 106 12.39 -9.61 -2.74
C ARG A 106 11.43 -8.41 -2.70
N VAL A 107 10.15 -8.67 -2.87
CA VAL A 107 9.10 -7.69 -2.65
C VAL A 107 8.08 -8.26 -1.68
N LEU A 108 8.00 -7.67 -0.49
CA LEU A 108 6.96 -7.94 0.50
C LEU A 108 5.96 -6.80 0.49
N SER A 109 4.69 -7.12 0.67
CA SER A 109 3.60 -6.14 0.68
C SER A 109 3.06 -5.92 2.09
N CYS A 110 2.79 -4.67 2.42
CA CYS A 110 2.19 -4.24 3.68
C CYS A 110 1.02 -3.31 3.39
N VAL A 111 -0.17 -3.67 3.87
CA VAL A 111 -1.37 -2.87 3.67
C VAL A 111 -1.98 -2.45 5.00
N LEU A 112 -2.55 -1.23 5.03
CA LEU A 112 -3.28 -0.78 6.21
C LEU A 112 -4.55 -1.59 6.40
N LEU A 113 -5.34 -1.74 5.34
CA LEU A 113 -6.63 -2.43 5.36
C LEU A 113 -6.66 -3.57 4.35
N ASP A 114 -7.16 -4.71 4.78
CA ASP A 114 -7.46 -5.85 3.92
C ASP A 114 -8.97 -6.11 3.92
N LYS A 115 -9.63 -5.94 2.76
CA LYS A 115 -11.04 -6.25 2.60
C LYS A 115 -11.21 -7.69 2.13
N PRO A 116 -11.98 -8.54 2.83
CA PRO A 116 -12.23 -9.93 2.46
C PRO A 116 -13.28 -10.02 1.35
N VAL A 117 -13.00 -9.47 0.19
CA VAL A 117 -13.87 -9.51 -1.00
C VAL A 117 -13.27 -10.42 -2.07
N ALA A 118 -14.08 -10.85 -3.03
CA ALA A 118 -13.60 -11.56 -4.21
C ALA A 118 -12.62 -10.67 -4.99
N ARG A 119 -11.37 -11.10 -5.08
CA ARG A 119 -10.29 -10.33 -5.71
C ARG A 119 -10.25 -10.61 -7.20
N ALA A 120 -9.98 -9.56 -7.98
CA ALA A 120 -9.75 -9.67 -9.42
C ALA A 120 -8.34 -10.21 -9.74
N ALA A 121 -7.38 -10.01 -8.83
CA ALA A 121 -6.04 -10.56 -8.91
C ALA A 121 -5.82 -11.56 -7.75
N ASN A 122 -5.15 -12.67 -8.06
CA ASN A 122 -4.81 -13.68 -7.05
C ASN A 122 -3.59 -13.20 -6.23
N ILE A 123 -3.83 -12.33 -5.28
CA ILE A 123 -2.81 -11.78 -4.39
C ILE A 123 -3.32 -11.68 -2.96
N ALA A 124 -2.43 -11.95 -2.01
CA ALA A 124 -2.59 -11.65 -0.60
C ALA A 124 -1.50 -10.67 -0.17
N ALA A 125 -1.79 -9.83 0.80
CA ALA A 125 -0.76 -9.03 1.45
C ALA A 125 0.11 -9.92 2.34
N ASP A 126 1.43 -9.72 2.31
CA ASP A 126 2.35 -10.42 3.21
C ASP A 126 2.14 -9.93 4.67
N MET A 127 1.77 -8.65 4.82
CA MET A 127 1.44 -8.03 6.10
C MET A 127 0.21 -7.14 5.95
N ARG A 128 -0.67 -7.19 6.94
CA ARG A 128 -1.85 -6.31 7.04
C ARG A 128 -2.00 -5.78 8.45
N ALA A 129 -2.39 -4.53 8.59
CA ALA A 129 -2.65 -3.96 9.90
C ALA A 129 -4.03 -4.35 10.44
N PHE A 130 -5.07 -4.26 9.58
CA PHE A 130 -6.45 -4.56 9.98
C PHE A 130 -7.23 -5.25 8.86
N GLU A 131 -8.17 -6.11 9.25
CA GLU A 131 -9.26 -6.51 8.36
C GLU A 131 -10.33 -5.41 8.34
N CYS A 132 -10.86 -5.14 7.15
CA CYS A 132 -11.89 -4.12 6.96
C CYS A 132 -13.12 -4.77 6.32
N PRO A 133 -14.32 -4.61 6.88
CA PRO A 133 -15.53 -5.06 6.22
C PRO A 133 -15.71 -4.42 4.84
N ASN A 134 -16.52 -5.00 3.98
CA ASN A 134 -16.81 -4.47 2.66
C ASN A 134 -17.68 -3.20 2.73
N VAL A 135 -17.10 -2.12 3.24
CA VAL A 135 -17.71 -0.80 3.37
C VAL A 135 -16.80 0.25 2.73
N PHE A 136 -17.37 1.37 2.31
CA PHE A 136 -16.55 2.48 1.84
C PHE A 136 -15.96 3.23 3.03
N VAL A 137 -14.65 3.43 3.00
CA VAL A 137 -13.91 4.08 4.10
C VAL A 137 -13.15 5.31 3.60
N VAL A 138 -12.94 6.26 4.50
CA VAL A 138 -12.18 7.49 4.31
C VAL A 138 -11.35 7.79 5.54
N GLY A 139 -10.43 8.72 5.42
CA GLY A 139 -9.55 9.15 6.50
C GLY A 139 -8.23 8.40 6.53
N TYR A 140 -7.32 8.88 7.34
CA TYR A 140 -5.96 8.37 7.46
C TYR A 140 -5.23 8.26 6.11
N GLY A 141 -5.42 9.28 5.25
CA GLY A 141 -4.87 9.37 3.89
C GLY A 141 -5.86 9.01 2.78
N MET A 142 -6.85 8.16 3.05
CA MET A 142 -7.88 7.76 2.08
C MET A 142 -8.95 8.83 1.91
N ASP A 143 -9.56 8.91 0.72
CA ASP A 143 -10.45 10.00 0.36
C ASP A 143 -11.81 9.59 -0.22
N LEU A 144 -12.70 10.57 -0.22
CA LEU A 144 -13.85 10.65 -1.10
C LEU A 144 -13.81 12.01 -1.82
N ALA A 145 -13.64 11.98 -3.15
CA ALA A 145 -13.55 13.19 -4.00
C ALA A 145 -12.51 14.20 -3.46
N HIS A 146 -11.31 13.73 -3.14
CA HIS A 146 -10.15 14.47 -2.59
C HIS A 146 -10.33 15.04 -1.18
N ARG A 147 -11.42 14.72 -0.47
CA ARG A 147 -11.72 15.18 0.89
C ARG A 147 -11.53 14.04 1.89
N PHE A 148 -11.42 14.39 3.18
CA PHE A 148 -11.34 13.50 4.33
C PHE A 148 -10.00 12.79 4.55
N ARG A 149 -8.96 13.08 3.75
CA ARG A 149 -7.61 12.50 3.97
C ARG A 149 -7.00 12.92 5.29
N GLU A 150 -7.37 14.10 5.79
CA GLU A 150 -6.88 14.73 7.02
C GLU A 150 -7.38 14.07 8.30
N LEU A 151 -8.43 13.25 8.24
CA LEU A 151 -8.98 12.61 9.43
C LEU A 151 -7.93 11.70 10.09
N PRO A 152 -7.69 11.82 11.40
CA PRO A 152 -6.68 11.03 12.11
C PRO A 152 -7.12 9.58 12.40
N PHE A 153 -8.22 9.16 11.82
CA PHE A 153 -8.80 7.82 11.94
C PHE A 153 -9.37 7.36 10.60
N VAL A 154 -9.66 6.07 10.50
CA VAL A 154 -10.41 5.50 9.39
C VAL A 154 -11.89 5.49 9.76
N GLY A 155 -12.70 6.15 8.95
CA GLY A 155 -14.15 6.27 9.12
C GLY A 155 -14.92 5.55 8.02
N ARG A 156 -16.07 4.97 8.37
CA ARG A 156 -17.02 4.45 7.40
C ARG A 156 -17.88 5.58 6.85
N VAL A 157 -18.06 5.61 5.54
CA VAL A 157 -19.05 6.50 4.91
C VAL A 157 -20.42 5.85 5.01
N THR A 158 -21.33 6.48 5.77
CA THR A 158 -22.75 6.15 5.77
C THR A 158 -23.47 7.13 4.85
N ARG A 159 -24.32 6.63 3.96
CA ARG A 159 -25.28 7.51 3.29
C ARG A 159 -26.40 7.74 4.29
N ASP A 160 -26.44 8.89 4.90
CA ASP A 160 -27.68 9.33 5.53
C ASP A 160 -28.67 9.50 4.39
N THR A 161 -29.63 8.58 4.31
CA THR A 161 -30.80 8.79 3.48
C THR A 161 -31.66 9.80 4.24
N PRO A 162 -31.96 11.00 3.68
CA PRO A 162 -32.87 11.94 4.30
C PRO A 162 -34.27 11.37 4.42
#